data_fc87c7f7b500686f054d7008488ee05f
#
_entry.id   fc87c7f7b500686f054d7008488ee05f
#
_cell.length_a   1.000
_cell.length_b   1.000
_cell.length_c   1.000
_cell.angle_alpha   90.00
_cell.angle_beta   90.00
_cell.angle_gamma   90.00
#
_symmetry.space_group_name_H-M   'P 1'
#
loop_
_entity.id
_entity.type
_entity.pdbx_description
1 polymer ?
#
loop_
_entity_poly.entity_id
_entity_poly.type
_entity_poly.pdbx_seq_one_letter_code
_entity_poly.pdbx_strand_id
1 'polypeptide(L)'
;GAFSSVASATPLEEAIKNVDLSGFARYRYTNDFIKNSNQNSTVKNSGAGHAFRMQTAFKAAIDDNFFGVLNLRYDLTDDSGDKNAAGTDKTYTTGTFGVYEMYLGYKAGNTTITAGKQLLGTFFDDKDVAGTGLKVINTDVPGLTLAAAAFDAVQSDGTELDGPLLKTLTGSISDAPGNIYYLGAAGSYDPVSFKAAIANVQEVATLYGADAGVSFNVTDDVNLNLKGQFVHNDSDHKDVADANFWAVQAGTKLFGAKLNAGYLDFDAKNKDNNKISFATLDANGELINPAKILNGVMSGGRQYYNNIKGNNDYWFVKAGYDIDKFGFGAGYVQGKGTSYALQELRAKRSEWSLDASYKYSKKLTF
;
A
#
# COMPACT_ATOMS: atom_id res chain seq x y z
N GLY A 1 7.86 36.15 -9.30
CA GLY A 1 7.37 37.33 -8.60
C GLY A 1 5.92 37.62 -8.81
N ALA A 2 5.03 36.64 -8.81
CA ALA A 2 3.61 36.94 -9.08
C ALA A 2 2.62 36.26 -8.13
N PHE A 3 3.06 35.79 -6.98
CA PHE A 3 2.15 35.14 -6.02
C PHE A 3 2.16 35.78 -4.61
N SER A 4 2.65 36.98 -4.49
CA SER A 4 2.72 37.68 -3.20
C SER A 4 1.56 38.64 -2.91
N SER A 5 0.48 38.58 -3.64
CA SER A 5 -0.58 39.59 -3.50
C SER A 5 -1.95 39.07 -3.09
N VAL A 6 -2.02 37.94 -2.47
CA VAL A 6 -3.31 37.48 -1.94
C VAL A 6 -3.21 37.20 -0.43
N ALA A 7 -2.92 38.24 0.28
CA ALA A 7 -3.31 38.32 1.66
C ALA A 7 -4.41 39.39 1.80
N SER A 8 -5.50 39.21 1.16
CA SER A 8 -6.75 39.76 1.64
C SER A 8 -7.09 38.87 2.87
N ALA A 9 -6.81 39.40 4.04
CA ALA A 9 -7.14 38.73 5.28
C ALA A 9 -8.65 38.60 5.38
N THR A 10 -9.17 37.49 4.93
CA THR A 10 -10.46 36.99 5.41
C THR A 10 -10.30 36.88 6.91
N PRO A 11 -11.19 37.42 7.75
CA PRO A 11 -11.10 37.25 9.18
C PRO A 11 -10.90 35.77 9.52
N LEU A 12 -10.01 35.46 10.44
CA LEU A 12 -9.68 34.10 10.83
C LEU A 12 -10.92 33.25 11.12
N GLU A 13 -11.95 33.83 11.71
CA GLU A 13 -13.23 33.17 11.95
C GLU A 13 -13.96 32.72 10.69
N GLU A 14 -13.89 33.50 9.62
CA GLU A 14 -14.52 33.17 8.35
C GLU A 14 -13.70 32.11 7.60
N ALA A 15 -12.38 32.19 7.66
CA ALA A 15 -11.49 31.16 7.13
C ALA A 15 -11.66 29.82 7.85
N ILE A 16 -11.85 29.79 9.16
CA ILE A 16 -12.08 28.58 9.95
C ILE A 16 -13.44 27.94 9.64
N LYS A 17 -14.47 28.73 9.38
CA LYS A 17 -15.82 28.22 9.04
C LYS A 17 -15.87 27.47 7.72
N ASN A 18 -14.93 27.72 6.81
CA ASN A 18 -14.85 27.10 5.48
C ASN A 18 -13.79 25.99 5.39
N VAL A 19 -13.32 25.48 6.53
CA VAL A 19 -12.34 24.40 6.60
C VAL A 19 -13.01 23.11 7.04
N ASP A 20 -12.93 22.10 6.18
CA ASP A 20 -13.32 20.74 6.56
C ASP A 20 -12.19 20.09 7.35
N LEU A 21 -12.52 19.57 8.51
CA LEU A 21 -11.62 18.83 9.38
C LEU A 21 -11.98 17.34 9.35
N SER A 22 -10.99 16.50 9.09
CA SER A 22 -11.13 15.05 9.14
C SER A 22 -9.90 14.40 9.76
N GLY A 23 -9.99 13.15 10.14
CA GLY A 23 -8.85 12.43 10.66
C GLY A 23 -9.22 11.15 11.39
N PHE A 24 -8.20 10.52 11.92
CA PHE A 24 -8.34 9.32 12.74
C PHE A 24 -7.19 9.21 13.74
N ALA A 25 -7.41 8.39 14.77
CA ALA A 25 -6.38 7.94 15.69
C ALA A 25 -6.42 6.42 15.78
N ARG A 26 -5.26 5.79 15.88
CA ARG A 26 -5.13 4.35 16.00
C ARG A 26 -4.06 4.00 17.03
N TYR A 27 -4.39 3.07 17.88
CA TYR A 27 -3.44 2.34 18.71
C TYR A 27 -3.40 0.88 18.27
N ARG A 28 -2.19 0.31 18.17
CA ARG A 28 -1.98 -1.09 17.83
C ARG A 28 -0.92 -1.70 18.74
N TYR A 29 -1.24 -2.82 19.33
CA TYR A 29 -0.25 -3.70 19.95
C TYR A 29 0.05 -4.86 19.02
N THR A 30 1.31 -5.15 18.83
CA THR A 30 1.78 -6.28 18.03
C THR A 30 2.73 -7.12 18.86
N ASN A 31 2.56 -8.43 18.81
CA ASN A 31 3.46 -9.40 19.40
C ASN A 31 3.69 -10.50 18.37
N ASP A 32 4.86 -10.48 17.75
CA ASP A 32 5.21 -11.36 16.65
C ASP A 32 6.11 -12.49 17.13
N PHE A 33 5.75 -13.71 16.76
CA PHE A 33 6.60 -14.90 16.94
C PHE A 33 6.96 -15.45 15.57
N ILE A 34 8.25 -15.45 15.25
CA ILE A 34 8.77 -15.98 14.02
C ILE A 34 9.63 -17.21 14.34
N LYS A 35 9.27 -18.34 13.74
CA LYS A 35 10.07 -19.56 13.79
C LYS A 35 10.50 -19.90 12.37
N ASN A 36 11.79 -19.81 12.12
CA ASN A 36 12.41 -20.26 10.89
C ASN A 36 13.16 -21.55 11.16
N SER A 37 12.80 -22.63 10.47
CA SER A 37 13.46 -23.92 10.59
C SER A 37 14.04 -24.34 9.24
N ASN A 38 15.31 -24.69 9.22
CA ASN A 38 15.96 -25.38 8.13
C ASN A 38 16.51 -26.72 8.63
N GLN A 39 17.12 -27.52 7.75
CA GLN A 39 17.64 -28.85 8.10
C GLN A 39 18.68 -28.84 9.25
N ASN A 40 19.32 -27.68 9.49
CA ASN A 40 20.44 -27.58 10.43
C ASN A 40 20.21 -26.60 11.60
N SER A 41 19.19 -25.76 11.56
CA SER A 41 18.93 -24.83 12.65
C SER A 41 17.47 -24.36 12.70
N THR A 42 17.03 -24.03 13.91
CA THR A 42 15.75 -23.35 14.13
C THR A 42 16.03 -22.01 14.79
N VAL A 43 15.66 -20.94 14.12
CA VAL A 43 15.72 -19.58 14.67
C VAL A 43 14.31 -19.20 15.11
N LYS A 44 14.19 -18.78 16.35
CA LYS A 44 12.96 -18.25 16.93
C LYS A 44 13.20 -16.79 17.29
N ASN A 45 12.43 -15.90 16.74
CA ASN A 45 12.41 -14.49 17.10
C ASN A 45 11.02 -14.11 17.59
N SER A 46 10.97 -13.30 18.63
CA SER A 46 9.75 -12.67 19.12
C SER A 46 9.99 -11.17 19.29
N GLY A 47 9.05 -10.40 18.87
CA GLY A 47 9.05 -8.95 19.05
C GLY A 47 7.69 -8.49 19.51
N ALA A 48 7.63 -7.60 20.48
CA ALA A 48 6.41 -6.95 20.93
C ALA A 48 6.58 -5.43 20.80
N GLY A 49 5.51 -4.76 20.43
CA GLY A 49 5.55 -3.32 20.27
C GLY A 49 4.16 -2.69 20.28
N HIS A 50 4.17 -1.39 20.49
CA HIS A 50 2.99 -0.54 20.45
C HIS A 50 3.17 0.46 19.30
N ALA A 51 2.15 0.67 18.52
CA ALA A 51 2.14 1.63 17.45
C ALA A 51 0.97 2.61 17.64
N PHE A 52 1.30 3.88 17.57
CA PHE A 52 0.34 4.98 17.65
C PHE A 52 0.36 5.73 16.34
N ARG A 53 -0.80 6.05 15.82
CA ARG A 53 -0.93 6.92 14.65
C ARG A 53 -2.09 7.88 14.88
N MET A 54 -1.85 9.15 14.62
CA MET A 54 -2.89 10.16 14.54
C MET A 54 -2.70 10.98 13.28
N GLN A 55 -3.77 11.22 12.58
CA GLN A 55 -3.77 11.98 11.35
C GLN A 55 -4.90 12.99 11.39
N THR A 56 -4.60 14.22 11.00
CA THR A 56 -5.56 15.33 11.00
C THR A 56 -5.41 16.09 9.69
N ALA A 57 -6.46 16.12 8.91
CA ALA A 57 -6.49 16.76 7.61
C ALA A 57 -7.40 18.00 7.64
N PHE A 58 -6.90 19.07 7.05
CA PHE A 58 -7.61 20.33 6.85
C PHE A 58 -7.76 20.56 5.34
N LYS A 59 -8.99 20.70 4.87
CA LYS A 59 -9.29 21.05 3.49
C LYS A 59 -10.02 22.38 3.46
N ALA A 60 -9.45 23.37 2.80
CA ALA A 60 -10.00 24.69 2.65
C ALA A 60 -10.39 24.97 1.21
N ALA A 61 -11.63 25.36 0.98
CA ALA A 61 -12.06 25.93 -0.30
C ALA A 61 -11.54 27.37 -0.38
N ILE A 62 -10.82 27.70 -1.46
CA ILE A 62 -10.29 29.04 -1.72
C ILE A 62 -11.33 29.82 -2.51
N ASP A 63 -11.89 29.21 -3.53
CA ASP A 63 -13.01 29.69 -4.33
C ASP A 63 -13.79 28.50 -4.92
N ASP A 64 -14.60 28.72 -5.94
CA ASP A 64 -15.41 27.65 -6.55
C ASP A 64 -14.59 26.54 -7.20
N ASN A 65 -13.33 26.81 -7.55
CA ASN A 65 -12.47 25.89 -8.28
C ASN A 65 -11.23 25.49 -7.47
N PHE A 66 -10.59 26.40 -6.74
CA PHE A 66 -9.36 26.16 -6.00
C PHE A 66 -9.62 25.72 -4.57
N PHE A 67 -8.83 24.78 -4.11
CA PHE A 67 -8.79 24.33 -2.73
C PHE A 67 -7.37 24.00 -2.28
N GLY A 68 -7.14 24.01 -0.98
CA GLY A 68 -5.88 23.58 -0.38
C GLY A 68 -6.09 22.46 0.62
N VAL A 69 -5.11 21.60 0.76
CA VAL A 69 -5.11 20.52 1.76
C VAL A 69 -3.83 20.56 2.56
N LEU A 70 -3.98 20.50 3.88
CA LEU A 70 -2.89 20.25 4.82
C LEU A 70 -3.26 19.02 5.66
N ASN A 71 -2.44 17.98 5.60
CA ASN A 71 -2.61 16.77 6.37
C ASN A 71 -1.39 16.58 7.27
N LEU A 72 -1.63 16.55 8.57
CA LEU A 72 -0.61 16.35 9.60
C LEU A 72 -0.70 14.91 10.11
N ARG A 73 0.44 14.29 10.32
CA ARG A 73 0.53 12.91 10.80
C ARG A 73 1.52 12.80 11.93
N TYR A 74 1.09 12.15 12.98
CA TYR A 74 1.92 11.63 14.06
C TYR A 74 1.97 10.12 13.94
N ASP A 75 3.15 9.55 13.91
CA ASP A 75 3.37 8.11 13.79
C ASP A 75 4.52 7.72 14.72
N LEU A 76 4.25 6.85 15.68
CA LEU A 76 5.22 6.40 16.65
C LEU A 76 5.10 4.91 16.87
N THR A 77 6.23 4.23 16.87
CA THR A 77 6.37 2.84 17.32
C THR A 77 7.17 2.83 18.62
N ASP A 78 6.63 2.16 19.61
CA ASP A 78 7.25 1.97 20.92
C ASP A 78 7.51 0.46 21.11
N ASP A 79 8.77 0.11 21.22
CA ASP A 79 9.23 -1.27 21.39
C ASP A 79 9.23 -1.73 22.86
N SER A 80 8.58 -0.98 23.76
CA SER A 80 8.43 -1.37 25.14
C SER A 80 7.76 -2.74 25.26
N GLY A 81 8.38 -3.66 25.99
CA GLY A 81 7.94 -5.04 26.11
C GLY A 81 8.59 -6.03 25.13
N ASP A 82 9.43 -5.56 24.22
CA ASP A 82 10.28 -6.45 23.43
C ASP A 82 11.45 -6.95 24.28
N LYS A 83 11.45 -8.25 24.58
CA LYS A 83 12.52 -8.89 25.38
C LYS A 83 13.88 -8.89 24.70
N ASN A 84 13.94 -8.61 23.41
CA ASN A 84 15.16 -8.57 22.61
C ASN A 84 15.66 -7.14 22.36
N ALA A 85 14.87 -6.13 22.69
CA ALA A 85 15.30 -4.75 22.64
C ALA A 85 16.31 -4.49 23.76
N ALA A 86 17.56 -4.42 23.43
CA ALA A 86 18.70 -4.27 24.35
C ALA A 86 18.51 -3.09 25.35
N GLY A 87 17.79 -3.33 26.43
CA GLY A 87 17.70 -2.43 27.59
C GLY A 87 16.93 -1.13 27.36
N THR A 88 16.06 -1.06 26.37
CA THR A 88 15.32 0.17 26.05
C THR A 88 13.80 0.02 26.12
N ASP A 89 13.31 -0.48 27.25
CA ASP A 89 11.88 -0.36 27.60
C ASP A 89 11.56 1.12 27.86
N LYS A 90 11.50 1.92 26.80
CA LYS A 90 11.22 3.35 26.89
C LYS A 90 9.99 3.69 26.08
N THR A 91 9.04 4.31 26.76
CA THR A 91 7.94 5.00 26.09
C THR A 91 8.49 6.24 25.41
N TYR A 92 8.44 6.29 24.11
CA TYR A 92 8.80 7.48 23.34
C TYR A 92 7.62 8.45 23.34
N THR A 93 7.71 9.48 24.18
CA THR A 93 6.64 10.48 24.30
C THR A 93 6.91 11.76 23.52
N THR A 94 8.03 11.83 22.81
CA THR A 94 8.50 13.04 22.13
C THR A 94 8.42 12.94 20.61
N GLY A 95 7.29 12.49 20.10
CA GLY A 95 7.02 12.59 18.66
C GLY A 95 6.49 13.98 18.30
N THR A 96 6.67 14.37 17.06
CA THR A 96 6.10 15.59 16.49
C THR A 96 5.15 15.26 15.36
N PHE A 97 4.17 16.14 15.12
CA PHE A 97 3.37 16.06 13.91
C PHE A 97 4.22 16.47 12.71
N GLY A 98 4.32 15.59 11.73
CA GLY A 98 4.92 15.88 10.42
C GLY A 98 3.87 16.30 9.40
N VAL A 99 4.30 17.04 8.40
CA VAL A 99 3.47 17.34 7.22
C VAL A 99 3.46 16.09 6.33
N TYR A 100 2.32 15.43 6.28
CA TYR A 100 2.12 14.24 5.47
C TYR A 100 1.66 14.57 4.04
N GLU A 101 0.72 15.52 3.92
CA GLU A 101 0.30 16.08 2.65
C GLU A 101 0.18 17.60 2.76
N MET A 102 0.60 18.28 1.73
CA MET A 102 0.40 19.71 1.55
C MET A 102 0.33 20.01 0.06
N TYR A 103 -0.86 20.28 -0.45
CA TYR A 103 -1.04 20.52 -1.88
C TYR A 103 -2.17 21.48 -2.17
N LEU A 104 -2.10 22.07 -3.36
CA LEU A 104 -3.13 22.91 -3.96
C LEU A 104 -3.89 22.09 -5.01
N GLY A 105 -5.20 22.19 -5.02
CA GLY A 105 -6.07 21.57 -6.00
C GLY A 105 -6.86 22.57 -6.82
N TYR A 106 -7.11 22.21 -8.07
CA TYR A 106 -8.01 22.90 -8.97
C TYR A 106 -9.01 21.90 -9.54
N LYS A 107 -10.28 22.18 -9.40
CA LYS A 107 -11.36 21.35 -9.92
C LYS A 107 -12.25 22.17 -10.86
N ALA A 108 -12.36 21.70 -12.10
CA ALA A 108 -13.28 22.26 -13.10
C ALA A 108 -14.03 21.10 -13.76
N GLY A 109 -15.36 21.10 -13.64
CA GLY A 109 -16.18 19.97 -14.10
C GLY A 109 -15.76 18.66 -13.43
N ASN A 110 -15.42 17.66 -14.22
CA ASN A 110 -14.99 16.33 -13.78
C ASN A 110 -13.47 16.15 -13.84
N THR A 111 -12.72 17.24 -13.97
CA THR A 111 -11.25 17.24 -13.97
C THR A 111 -10.72 17.87 -12.70
N THR A 112 -9.84 17.17 -12.00
CA THR A 112 -9.14 17.68 -10.82
C THR A 112 -7.63 17.63 -11.07
N ILE A 113 -6.94 18.75 -10.82
CA ILE A 113 -5.50 18.86 -10.91
C ILE A 113 -4.98 19.19 -9.51
N THR A 114 -4.00 18.45 -9.02
CA THR A 114 -3.40 18.69 -7.72
C THR A 114 -1.88 18.80 -7.83
N ALA A 115 -1.31 19.76 -7.12
CA ALA A 115 0.11 20.07 -7.13
C ALA A 115 0.65 20.24 -5.72
N GLY A 116 1.72 19.54 -5.38
CA GLY A 116 2.37 19.57 -4.08
C GLY A 116 2.62 18.17 -3.52
N LYS A 117 2.82 18.10 -2.21
CA LYS A 117 2.99 16.84 -1.51
C LYS A 117 1.63 16.19 -1.27
N GLN A 118 1.43 15.01 -1.83
CA GLN A 118 0.14 14.33 -1.86
C GLN A 118 0.30 12.81 -1.94
N LEU A 119 -0.76 12.07 -1.64
CA LEU A 119 -0.78 10.63 -1.87
C LEU A 119 -0.63 10.33 -3.36
N LEU A 120 0.18 9.33 -3.70
CA LEU A 120 0.34 8.92 -5.08
C LEU A 120 -0.96 8.36 -5.64
N GLY A 121 -1.53 7.39 -4.94
CA GLY A 121 -2.77 6.74 -5.37
C GLY A 121 -2.62 5.97 -6.68
N THR A 122 -1.44 5.40 -6.95
CA THR A 122 -1.21 4.59 -8.14
C THR A 122 -1.59 3.13 -7.89
N PHE A 123 -1.62 2.34 -8.96
CA PHE A 123 -1.81 0.89 -8.87
C PHE A 123 -0.64 0.18 -8.16
N PHE A 124 0.55 0.76 -8.18
CA PHE A 124 1.80 0.12 -7.77
C PHE A 124 2.31 0.50 -6.38
N ASP A 125 1.63 1.38 -5.67
CA ASP A 125 2.02 1.80 -4.33
C ASP A 125 0.93 1.53 -3.31
N ASP A 126 1.32 1.42 -2.06
CA ASP A 126 0.36 1.32 -0.96
C ASP A 126 -0.38 2.67 -0.79
N LYS A 127 -1.59 2.58 -0.28
CA LYS A 127 -2.51 3.72 -0.09
C LYS A 127 -1.93 4.88 0.74
N ASP A 128 -0.89 4.63 1.50
CA ASP A 128 -0.30 5.59 2.42
C ASP A 128 0.98 6.27 1.89
N VAL A 129 1.38 5.99 0.65
CA VAL A 129 2.58 6.57 0.05
C VAL A 129 2.31 7.97 -0.46
N ALA A 130 3.09 8.94 -0.02
CA ALA A 130 3.03 10.32 -0.46
C ALA A 130 4.21 10.68 -1.38
N GLY A 131 3.98 11.61 -2.29
CA GLY A 131 4.99 12.13 -3.19
C GLY A 131 4.76 13.61 -3.50
N THR A 132 5.78 14.27 -3.99
CA THR A 132 5.72 15.67 -4.41
C THR A 132 5.67 15.74 -5.93
N GLY A 133 4.63 16.37 -6.46
CA GLY A 133 4.46 16.47 -7.90
C GLY A 133 3.08 16.94 -8.32
N LEU A 134 2.71 16.53 -9.51
CA LEU A 134 1.46 16.91 -10.17
C LEU A 134 0.64 15.65 -10.48
N LYS A 135 -0.67 15.74 -10.23
CA LYS A 135 -1.62 14.68 -10.58
C LYS A 135 -2.87 15.28 -11.23
N VAL A 136 -3.37 14.61 -12.27
CA VAL A 136 -4.60 14.95 -12.96
C VAL A 136 -5.52 13.73 -12.93
N ILE A 137 -6.77 13.95 -12.53
CA ILE A 137 -7.82 12.92 -12.52
C ILE A 137 -9.01 13.45 -13.33
N ASN A 138 -9.55 12.62 -14.19
CA ASN A 138 -10.74 12.93 -14.99
C ASN A 138 -11.77 11.82 -14.89
N THR A 139 -13.03 12.19 -14.71
CA THR A 139 -14.18 11.30 -14.62
C THR A 139 -15.29 11.66 -15.60
N ASP A 140 -14.97 12.23 -16.75
CA ASP A 140 -15.97 12.64 -17.76
C ASP A 140 -16.75 11.45 -18.33
N VAL A 141 -16.09 10.32 -18.52
CA VAL A 141 -16.75 9.10 -18.99
C VAL A 141 -17.40 8.38 -17.82
N PRO A 142 -18.74 8.18 -17.83
CA PRO A 142 -19.40 7.47 -16.74
C PRO A 142 -18.82 6.10 -16.48
N GLY A 143 -18.54 5.80 -15.21
CA GLY A 143 -17.95 4.52 -14.79
C GLY A 143 -16.43 4.41 -15.01
N LEU A 144 -15.79 5.40 -15.61
CA LEU A 144 -14.36 5.42 -15.91
C LEU A 144 -13.64 6.56 -15.19
N THR A 145 -12.55 6.24 -14.52
CA THR A 145 -11.61 7.21 -13.95
C THR A 145 -10.28 7.10 -14.69
N LEU A 146 -9.79 8.22 -15.21
CA LEU A 146 -8.48 8.34 -15.82
C LEU A 146 -7.56 9.15 -14.90
N ALA A 147 -6.31 8.75 -14.80
CA ALA A 147 -5.31 9.45 -13.99
C ALA A 147 -3.98 9.56 -14.73
N ALA A 148 -3.33 10.70 -14.58
CA ALA A 148 -1.95 10.92 -14.99
C ALA A 148 -1.21 11.64 -13.88
N ALA A 149 0.06 11.30 -13.65
CA ALA A 149 0.85 11.91 -12.59
C ALA A 149 2.34 11.95 -12.93
N ALA A 150 3.03 12.91 -12.33
CA ALA A 150 4.48 13.01 -12.33
C ALA A 150 4.94 13.43 -10.93
N PHE A 151 5.81 12.62 -10.34
CA PHE A 151 6.37 12.86 -9.01
C PHE A 151 7.89 12.88 -9.08
N ASP A 152 8.51 13.82 -8.41
CA ASP A 152 9.97 13.96 -8.34
C ASP A 152 10.56 13.53 -6.98
N ALA A 153 9.71 13.36 -5.99
CA ALA A 153 10.09 12.84 -4.68
C ALA A 153 8.96 11.97 -4.13
N VAL A 154 9.31 10.84 -3.52
CA VAL A 154 8.36 9.87 -2.97
C VAL A 154 8.81 9.44 -1.59
N GLN A 155 7.89 9.46 -0.64
CA GLN A 155 8.08 9.06 0.75
C GLN A 155 7.30 7.76 1.01
N SER A 156 7.98 6.76 1.56
CA SER A 156 7.31 5.53 1.97
C SER A 156 6.47 5.72 3.25
N ASP A 157 5.46 4.87 3.41
CA ASP A 157 4.62 4.87 4.61
C ASP A 157 5.43 4.70 5.91
N GLY A 158 5.05 5.46 6.94
CA GLY A 158 5.48 5.25 8.32
C GLY A 158 6.93 5.59 8.63
N THR A 159 7.65 6.23 7.74
CA THR A 159 9.01 6.65 8.02
C THR A 159 9.15 8.17 7.88
N GLU A 160 9.71 8.81 8.90
CA GLU A 160 10.23 10.18 8.80
C GLU A 160 11.49 10.25 7.91
N LEU A 161 11.79 9.18 7.18
CA LEU A 161 12.94 9.13 6.32
C LEU A 161 12.67 9.97 5.07
N ASP A 162 13.19 11.17 5.08
CA ASP A 162 13.33 12.06 3.94
C ASP A 162 14.28 11.44 2.88
N GLY A 163 13.97 10.26 2.42
CA GLY A 163 14.74 9.58 1.40
C GLY A 163 13.89 9.21 0.20
N PRO A 164 14.42 9.29 -1.01
CA PRO A 164 13.69 8.77 -2.16
C PRO A 164 13.35 7.30 -1.93
N LEU A 165 12.11 6.93 -2.26
CA LEU A 165 11.60 5.56 -2.14
C LEU A 165 12.58 4.54 -2.74
N LEU A 166 13.18 4.85 -3.86
CA LEU A 166 14.16 4.02 -4.55
C LEU A 166 15.42 3.79 -3.73
N LYS A 167 15.92 4.79 -3.02
CA LYS A 167 17.07 4.63 -2.12
C LYS A 167 16.74 3.74 -0.92
N THR A 168 15.51 3.82 -0.45
CA THR A 168 15.00 2.95 0.62
C THR A 168 14.75 1.53 0.12
N LEU A 169 14.29 1.37 -1.13
CA LEU A 169 14.05 0.09 -1.77
C LEU A 169 15.31 -0.72 -1.98
N THR A 170 16.42 -0.07 -2.25
CA THR A 170 17.51 -0.77 -2.91
C THR A 170 18.87 -0.63 -2.24
N GLY A 171 19.08 0.40 -1.45
CA GLY A 171 20.44 0.69 -0.99
C GLY A 171 21.50 0.77 -2.12
N SER A 172 21.14 0.22 -3.29
CA SER A 172 22.01 -0.01 -4.45
C SER A 172 21.74 0.95 -5.60
N ILE A 173 20.52 1.53 -5.70
CA ILE A 173 20.16 2.47 -6.77
C ILE A 173 20.19 3.90 -6.22
N SER A 174 21.34 4.31 -5.75
CA SER A 174 21.50 5.66 -5.19
C SER A 174 21.65 6.75 -6.25
N ASP A 175 21.89 6.39 -7.49
CA ASP A 175 22.14 7.27 -8.62
C ASP A 175 20.93 7.54 -9.52
N ALA A 176 19.83 6.84 -9.30
CA ALA A 176 18.60 7.05 -10.07
C ALA A 176 17.92 8.38 -9.68
N PRO A 177 17.32 9.12 -10.64
CA PRO A 177 16.67 10.40 -10.39
C PRO A 177 15.48 10.34 -9.42
N GLY A 178 14.82 9.20 -9.28
CA GLY A 178 13.66 9.01 -8.42
C GLY A 178 12.34 9.56 -8.99
N ASN A 179 12.33 10.05 -10.22
CA ASN A 179 11.12 10.55 -10.86
C ASN A 179 10.21 9.38 -11.26
N ILE A 180 8.92 9.55 -11.02
CA ILE A 180 7.89 8.58 -11.38
C ILE A 180 6.86 9.26 -12.27
N TYR A 181 6.59 8.63 -13.42
CA TYR A 181 5.55 9.04 -14.37
C TYR A 181 4.50 7.96 -14.43
N TYR A 182 3.24 8.34 -14.34
CA TYR A 182 2.14 7.40 -14.20
C TYR A 182 0.98 7.73 -15.12
N LEU A 183 0.41 6.69 -15.72
CA LEU A 183 -0.90 6.71 -16.39
C LEU A 183 -1.73 5.55 -15.88
N GLY A 184 -2.98 5.81 -15.55
CA GLY A 184 -3.89 4.79 -15.06
C GLY A 184 -5.32 5.00 -15.51
N ALA A 185 -6.05 3.89 -15.60
CA ALA A 185 -7.47 3.86 -15.86
C ALA A 185 -8.13 2.85 -14.92
N ALA A 186 -9.29 3.19 -14.38
CA ALA A 186 -10.13 2.30 -13.61
C ALA A 186 -11.57 2.41 -14.08
N GLY A 187 -12.20 1.29 -14.38
CA GLY A 187 -13.56 1.22 -14.87
C GLY A 187 -14.42 0.27 -14.06
N SER A 188 -15.71 0.60 -13.94
CA SER A 188 -16.70 -0.25 -13.30
C SER A 188 -17.98 -0.21 -14.14
N TYR A 189 -18.25 -1.33 -14.78
CA TYR A 189 -19.43 -1.54 -15.64
C TYR A 189 -20.04 -2.88 -15.27
N ASP A 190 -20.99 -2.85 -14.37
CA ASP A 190 -21.62 -4.06 -13.81
C ASP A 190 -21.93 -5.11 -14.89
N PRO A 191 -21.46 -6.37 -14.74
CA PRO A 191 -20.80 -6.98 -13.58
C PRO A 191 -19.26 -6.89 -13.57
N VAL A 192 -18.66 -6.15 -14.49
CA VAL A 192 -17.20 -6.09 -14.73
C VAL A 192 -16.57 -4.85 -14.10
N SER A 193 -15.41 -5.02 -13.48
CA SER A 193 -14.51 -3.94 -13.08
C SER A 193 -13.10 -4.22 -13.57
N PHE A 194 -12.35 -3.16 -13.88
CA PHE A 194 -10.97 -3.29 -14.32
C PHE A 194 -10.11 -2.10 -13.92
N LYS A 195 -8.81 -2.34 -13.86
CA LYS A 195 -7.77 -1.31 -13.77
C LYS A 195 -6.66 -1.64 -14.74
N ALA A 196 -6.07 -0.62 -15.32
CA ALA A 196 -4.85 -0.74 -16.13
C ALA A 196 -3.94 0.44 -15.83
N ALA A 197 -2.65 0.18 -15.72
CA ALA A 197 -1.71 1.22 -15.32
C ALA A 197 -0.31 0.98 -15.90
N ILE A 198 0.38 2.09 -16.13
CA ILE A 198 1.79 2.12 -16.49
C ILE A 198 2.48 3.10 -15.55
N ALA A 199 3.60 2.70 -14.95
CA ALA A 199 4.46 3.57 -14.18
C ALA A 199 5.91 3.45 -14.69
N ASN A 200 6.49 4.56 -15.10
CA ASN A 200 7.91 4.63 -15.41
C ASN A 200 8.65 5.20 -14.19
N VAL A 201 9.54 4.43 -13.63
CA VAL A 201 10.51 4.86 -12.64
C VAL A 201 11.79 5.17 -13.40
N GLN A 202 12.08 6.45 -13.58
CA GLN A 202 13.12 6.94 -14.48
C GLN A 202 14.47 6.26 -14.21
N GLU A 203 15.08 5.68 -15.26
CA GLU A 203 16.35 4.96 -15.23
C GLU A 203 16.36 3.68 -14.38
N VAL A 204 15.21 3.21 -13.94
CA VAL A 204 15.08 2.01 -13.11
C VAL A 204 14.27 0.93 -13.79
N ALA A 205 13.00 1.20 -14.08
CA ALA A 205 12.08 0.22 -14.65
C ALA A 205 10.79 0.86 -15.15
N THR A 206 10.10 0.17 -16.03
CA THR A 206 8.72 0.45 -16.37
C THR A 206 7.83 -0.68 -15.87
N LEU A 207 6.80 -0.34 -15.10
CA LEU A 207 5.81 -1.26 -14.59
C LEU A 207 4.54 -1.18 -15.43
N TYR A 208 4.04 -2.33 -15.85
CA TYR A 208 2.75 -2.50 -16.52
C TYR A 208 1.84 -3.32 -15.63
N GLY A 209 0.68 -2.80 -15.28
CA GLY A 209 -0.26 -3.48 -14.40
C GLY A 209 -1.65 -3.57 -14.98
N ALA A 210 -2.34 -4.65 -14.69
CA ALA A 210 -3.73 -4.86 -15.02
C ALA A 210 -4.44 -5.65 -13.93
N ASP A 211 -5.70 -5.33 -13.72
CA ASP A 211 -6.61 -5.97 -12.79
C ASP A 211 -7.99 -6.04 -13.44
N ALA A 212 -8.62 -7.19 -13.41
CA ALA A 212 -9.97 -7.36 -13.92
C ALA A 212 -10.77 -8.27 -13.00
N GLY A 213 -12.02 -7.92 -12.80
CA GLY A 213 -12.92 -8.69 -11.95
C GLY A 213 -14.36 -8.73 -12.50
N VAL A 214 -15.05 -9.81 -12.17
CA VAL A 214 -16.48 -9.95 -12.35
C VAL A 214 -17.13 -10.29 -11.03
N SER A 215 -18.29 -9.69 -10.75
CA SER A 215 -19.07 -9.95 -9.55
C SER A 215 -20.54 -9.92 -9.90
N PHE A 216 -21.27 -10.97 -9.55
CA PHE A 216 -22.69 -11.05 -9.81
C PHE A 216 -23.44 -11.77 -8.69
N ASN A 217 -24.67 -11.35 -8.46
CA ASN A 217 -25.57 -11.97 -7.52
C ASN A 217 -26.31 -13.11 -8.20
N VAL A 218 -26.17 -14.32 -7.68
CA VAL A 218 -26.96 -15.49 -8.12
C VAL A 218 -28.34 -15.43 -7.49
N THR A 219 -28.39 -15.05 -6.21
CA THR A 219 -29.59 -14.73 -5.44
C THR A 219 -29.31 -13.51 -4.56
N ASP A 220 -30.29 -13.01 -3.81
CA ASP A 220 -30.10 -11.92 -2.85
C ASP A 220 -29.07 -12.27 -1.76
N ASP A 221 -28.90 -13.56 -1.45
CA ASP A 221 -28.03 -14.07 -0.39
C ASP A 221 -26.74 -14.71 -0.90
N VAL A 222 -26.58 -14.85 -2.22
CA VAL A 222 -25.44 -15.52 -2.84
C VAL A 222 -24.82 -14.64 -3.92
N ASN A 223 -23.55 -14.25 -3.70
CA ASN A 223 -22.72 -13.54 -4.66
C ASN A 223 -21.54 -14.41 -5.09
N LEU A 224 -21.20 -14.35 -6.36
CA LEU A 224 -19.98 -14.96 -6.91
C LEU A 224 -19.09 -13.88 -7.50
N ASN A 225 -17.79 -13.97 -7.26
CA ASN A 225 -16.81 -13.04 -7.83
C ASN A 225 -15.53 -13.77 -8.25
N LEU A 226 -14.90 -13.24 -9.28
CA LEU A 226 -13.62 -13.70 -9.80
C LEU A 226 -12.76 -12.48 -10.12
N LYS A 227 -11.49 -12.52 -9.74
CA LYS A 227 -10.52 -11.46 -9.97
C LYS A 227 -9.21 -12.03 -10.48
N GLY A 228 -8.63 -11.37 -11.46
CA GLY A 228 -7.29 -11.66 -11.97
C GLY A 228 -6.44 -10.40 -11.98
N GLN A 229 -5.15 -10.55 -11.72
CA GLN A 229 -4.16 -9.47 -11.74
C GLN A 229 -2.89 -9.90 -12.46
N PHE A 230 -2.26 -8.94 -13.11
CA PHE A 230 -0.97 -9.12 -13.75
C PHE A 230 -0.13 -7.85 -13.62
N VAL A 231 1.17 -8.01 -13.31
CA VAL A 231 2.17 -6.95 -13.37
C VAL A 231 3.41 -7.46 -14.09
N HIS A 232 3.93 -6.67 -15.01
CA HIS A 232 5.22 -6.87 -15.64
C HIS A 232 6.16 -5.74 -15.29
N ASN A 233 7.35 -6.07 -14.83
CA ASN A 233 8.46 -5.15 -14.61
C ASN A 233 9.45 -5.32 -15.75
N ASP A 234 9.60 -4.28 -16.57
CA ASP A 234 10.61 -4.17 -17.61
C ASP A 234 11.72 -3.26 -17.09
N SER A 235 12.86 -3.87 -16.79
CA SER A 235 13.96 -3.21 -16.11
C SER A 235 14.89 -2.48 -17.07
N ASP A 236 15.24 -1.25 -16.73
CA ASP A 236 16.22 -0.41 -17.44
C ASP A 236 17.56 -0.31 -16.69
N HIS A 237 17.63 -0.81 -15.46
CA HIS A 237 18.82 -0.66 -14.61
C HIS A 237 19.60 -1.99 -14.47
N LYS A 238 20.94 -1.90 -14.50
CA LYS A 238 21.83 -3.08 -14.40
C LYS A 238 21.63 -3.93 -13.14
N ASP A 239 21.17 -3.32 -12.04
CA ASP A 239 20.97 -3.97 -10.75
C ASP A 239 19.51 -4.39 -10.49
N VAL A 240 18.64 -4.18 -11.48
CA VAL A 240 17.23 -4.57 -11.42
C VAL A 240 16.93 -5.64 -12.46
N ALA A 241 16.28 -6.70 -12.07
CA ALA A 241 15.83 -7.76 -12.96
C ALA A 241 14.36 -7.57 -13.37
N ASP A 242 14.05 -7.98 -14.58
CA ASP A 242 12.66 -8.12 -15.02
C ASP A 242 11.90 -9.07 -14.09
N ALA A 243 10.63 -8.83 -13.92
CA ALA A 243 9.77 -9.69 -13.14
C ALA A 243 8.35 -9.73 -13.66
N ASN A 244 7.66 -10.80 -13.33
CA ASN A 244 6.24 -10.94 -13.57
C ASN A 244 5.54 -11.30 -12.26
N PHE A 245 4.37 -10.74 -12.07
CA PHE A 245 3.43 -11.13 -11.03
C PHE A 245 2.09 -11.44 -11.68
N TRP A 246 1.45 -12.52 -11.25
CA TRP A 246 0.05 -12.75 -11.55
C TRP A 246 -0.67 -13.37 -10.36
N ALA A 247 -1.95 -13.10 -10.25
CA ALA A 247 -2.79 -13.66 -9.22
C ALA A 247 -4.21 -13.86 -9.73
N VAL A 248 -4.87 -14.89 -9.20
CA VAL A 248 -6.29 -15.15 -9.41
C VAL A 248 -6.96 -15.40 -8.07
N GLN A 249 -8.17 -14.89 -7.91
CA GLN A 249 -8.98 -15.10 -6.72
C GLN A 249 -10.42 -15.31 -7.10
N ALA A 250 -11.02 -16.36 -6.56
CA ALA A 250 -12.45 -16.59 -6.61
C ALA A 250 -13.05 -16.38 -5.22
N GLY A 251 -14.24 -15.80 -5.16
CA GLY A 251 -14.91 -15.53 -3.91
C GLY A 251 -16.41 -15.76 -4.01
N THR A 252 -17.01 -15.95 -2.85
CA THR A 252 -18.47 -16.03 -2.72
C THR A 252 -18.92 -15.40 -1.41
N LYS A 253 -20.12 -14.84 -1.42
CA LYS A 253 -20.87 -14.49 -0.22
C LYS A 253 -22.05 -15.44 -0.13
N LEU A 254 -22.16 -16.17 0.97
CA LEU A 254 -23.20 -17.15 1.25
C LEU A 254 -23.83 -16.81 2.59
N PHE A 255 -25.04 -16.25 2.59
CA PHE A 255 -25.81 -15.99 3.82
C PHE A 255 -25.00 -15.23 4.89
N GLY A 256 -24.24 -14.20 4.48
CA GLY A 256 -23.40 -13.40 5.35
C GLY A 256 -21.95 -13.93 5.55
N ALA A 257 -21.67 -15.18 5.20
CA ALA A 257 -20.31 -15.70 5.17
C ALA A 257 -19.60 -15.27 3.88
N LYS A 258 -18.33 -14.87 4.02
CA LYS A 258 -17.44 -14.54 2.89
C LYS A 258 -16.38 -15.62 2.78
N LEU A 259 -16.24 -16.19 1.61
CA LEU A 259 -15.22 -17.20 1.32
C LEU A 259 -14.41 -16.74 0.11
N ASN A 260 -13.08 -16.80 0.21
CA ASN A 260 -12.17 -16.50 -0.89
C ASN A 260 -11.11 -17.59 -0.97
N ALA A 261 -10.73 -17.93 -2.19
CA ALA A 261 -9.59 -18.81 -2.45
C ALA A 261 -8.86 -18.29 -3.69
N GLY A 262 -7.56 -18.47 -3.72
CA GLY A 262 -6.77 -18.01 -4.85
C GLY A 262 -5.36 -18.52 -4.88
N TYR A 263 -4.65 -18.05 -5.88
CA TYR A 263 -3.27 -18.38 -6.14
C TYR A 263 -2.54 -17.15 -6.67
N LEU A 264 -1.29 -16.99 -6.28
CA LEU A 264 -0.42 -15.94 -6.78
C LEU A 264 0.97 -16.48 -7.07
N ASP A 265 1.64 -15.84 -8.02
CA ASP A 265 2.97 -16.17 -8.46
C ASP A 265 3.76 -14.89 -8.75
N PHE A 266 4.97 -14.82 -8.19
CA PHE A 266 5.95 -13.78 -8.51
C PHE A 266 7.23 -14.45 -9.00
N ASP A 267 7.64 -14.12 -10.23
CA ASP A 267 8.83 -14.64 -10.88
C ASP A 267 9.77 -13.51 -11.27
N ALA A 268 10.94 -13.46 -10.66
CA ALA A 268 12.01 -12.54 -10.99
C ALA A 268 13.04 -13.25 -11.89
N LYS A 269 13.35 -12.66 -13.03
CA LYS A 269 14.34 -13.16 -13.98
C LYS A 269 15.78 -12.83 -13.54
N ASN A 270 16.10 -13.21 -12.30
CA ASN A 270 17.39 -12.91 -11.69
C ASN A 270 18.31 -14.14 -11.70
N LYS A 271 18.96 -14.40 -12.83
CA LYS A 271 19.86 -15.53 -12.98
C LYS A 271 21.18 -15.39 -12.23
N ASP A 272 21.61 -14.16 -11.98
CA ASP A 272 22.96 -13.87 -11.48
C ASP A 272 23.00 -13.53 -9.98
N ASN A 273 21.87 -13.59 -9.30
CA ASN A 273 21.74 -13.45 -7.85
C ASN A 273 22.09 -12.09 -7.23
N ASN A 274 22.49 -11.13 -8.06
CA ASN A 274 22.93 -9.82 -7.61
C ASN A 274 21.93 -8.69 -7.93
N LYS A 275 20.83 -9.02 -8.60
CA LYS A 275 19.82 -8.05 -8.99
C LYS A 275 18.63 -8.09 -8.05
N ILE A 276 18.09 -6.95 -7.78
CA ILE A 276 16.79 -6.83 -7.11
C ILE A 276 15.65 -6.95 -8.13
N SER A 277 14.47 -7.27 -7.68
CA SER A 277 13.29 -7.24 -8.51
C SER A 277 12.05 -6.89 -7.70
N PHE A 278 11.05 -6.32 -8.37
CA PHE A 278 9.82 -5.89 -7.71
C PHE A 278 8.65 -5.81 -8.70
N ALA A 279 7.44 -5.96 -8.19
CA ALA A 279 6.20 -5.75 -8.94
C ALA A 279 5.44 -4.49 -8.47
N THR A 280 5.83 -3.91 -7.35
CA THR A 280 5.22 -2.74 -6.74
C THR A 280 6.27 -1.76 -6.24
N LEU A 281 5.90 -0.50 -6.12
CA LEU A 281 6.77 0.57 -5.63
C LEU A 281 6.88 0.59 -4.10
N ASP A 282 5.81 0.19 -3.42
CA ASP A 282 5.80 0.09 -1.96
C ASP A 282 4.85 -1.02 -1.51
N ALA A 283 5.28 -1.79 -0.52
CA ALA A 283 4.56 -2.94 0.03
C ALA A 283 3.95 -3.82 -1.09
N ASN A 284 2.66 -4.01 -1.07
CA ASN A 284 1.97 -4.83 -2.06
C ASN A 284 1.22 -4.01 -3.11
N GLY A 285 1.18 -2.69 -2.97
CA GLY A 285 0.33 -1.86 -3.79
C GLY A 285 -1.12 -2.37 -3.74
N GLU A 286 -1.76 -2.48 -4.90
CA GLU A 286 -3.11 -3.04 -5.04
C GLU A 286 -3.12 -4.55 -5.35
N LEU A 287 -1.99 -5.23 -5.27
CA LEU A 287 -1.90 -6.65 -5.57
C LEU A 287 -2.57 -7.50 -4.48
N ILE A 288 -3.17 -8.60 -4.91
CA ILE A 288 -3.73 -9.60 -4.01
C ILE A 288 -2.63 -10.09 -3.08
N ASN A 289 -2.85 -9.91 -1.79
CA ASN A 289 -1.94 -10.34 -0.75
C ASN A 289 -2.74 -10.85 0.45
N PRO A 290 -2.91 -12.16 0.58
CA PRO A 290 -3.73 -12.76 1.61
C PRO A 290 -3.05 -12.89 2.97
N ALA A 291 -1.74 -12.64 3.04
CA ALA A 291 -0.95 -12.85 4.25
C ALA A 291 -0.78 -11.58 5.07
N LYS A 292 -0.50 -11.74 6.36
CA LYS A 292 -0.18 -10.66 7.30
C LYS A 292 1.32 -10.56 7.55
N ILE A 293 1.99 -11.70 7.74
CA ILE A 293 3.43 -11.79 8.01
C ILE A 293 4.22 -12.04 6.73
N LEU A 294 3.72 -12.92 5.87
CA LEU A 294 4.35 -13.23 4.58
C LEU A 294 4.08 -12.20 3.49
N ASN A 295 3.46 -11.09 3.80
CA ASN A 295 2.94 -10.14 2.84
C ASN A 295 3.98 -9.59 1.86
N GLY A 296 5.10 -9.09 2.32
CA GLY A 296 6.12 -8.52 1.44
C GLY A 296 6.89 -9.55 0.62
N VAL A 297 6.87 -10.82 1.02
CA VAL A 297 7.59 -11.91 0.33
C VAL A 297 6.88 -12.33 -0.95
N MET A 298 5.55 -12.41 -0.89
CA MET A 298 4.76 -13.06 -1.93
C MET A 298 4.74 -12.28 -3.23
N SER A 299 4.70 -10.97 -3.15
CA SER A 299 4.58 -10.09 -4.31
C SER A 299 5.89 -9.40 -4.72
N GLY A 300 7.02 -9.84 -4.20
CA GLY A 300 8.28 -9.15 -4.40
C GLY A 300 8.28 -7.75 -3.79
N GLY A 301 7.60 -7.58 -2.67
CA GLY A 301 7.49 -6.33 -1.96
C GLY A 301 8.80 -5.87 -1.32
N ARG A 302 8.85 -4.63 -0.96
CA ARG A 302 10.03 -3.86 -0.50
C ARG A 302 10.91 -4.56 0.54
N GLN A 303 10.35 -5.37 1.41
CA GLN A 303 11.08 -5.98 2.51
C GLN A 303 12.11 -7.04 2.10
N TYR A 304 12.11 -7.44 0.83
CA TYR A 304 12.85 -8.60 0.35
C TYR A 304 13.66 -8.33 -0.92
N TYR A 305 13.94 -7.08 -1.22
CA TYR A 305 14.63 -6.70 -2.44
C TYR A 305 16.10 -7.07 -2.49
N ASN A 306 16.74 -7.16 -1.35
CA ASN A 306 18.15 -7.51 -1.30
C ASN A 306 18.32 -9.01 -1.45
N ASN A 307 18.84 -9.47 -2.58
CA ASN A 307 19.13 -10.86 -2.89
C ASN A 307 17.90 -11.77 -3.11
N ILE A 308 16.77 -11.22 -3.57
CA ILE A 308 15.66 -12.08 -3.98
C ILE A 308 16.00 -12.72 -5.32
N LYS A 309 16.30 -13.98 -5.23
CA LYS A 309 16.31 -14.87 -6.37
C LYS A 309 14.94 -15.49 -6.48
N GLY A 310 14.21 -15.11 -7.41
CA GLY A 310 13.40 -16.07 -7.72
C GLY A 310 11.93 -16.06 -7.76
N ASN A 311 11.41 -17.12 -7.30
CA ASN A 311 10.03 -17.51 -7.46
C ASN A 311 9.33 -17.52 -6.11
N ASN A 312 8.19 -16.87 -6.04
CA ASN A 312 7.28 -16.95 -4.91
C ASN A 312 5.92 -17.38 -5.43
N ASP A 313 5.46 -18.58 -5.07
CA ASP A 313 4.15 -19.08 -5.44
C ASP A 313 3.38 -19.54 -4.21
N TYR A 314 2.14 -19.06 -4.06
CA TYR A 314 1.31 -19.30 -2.88
C TYR A 314 -0.15 -19.50 -3.28
N TRP A 315 -0.81 -20.44 -2.61
CA TRP A 315 -2.25 -20.56 -2.61
C TRP A 315 -2.82 -20.12 -1.27
N PHE A 316 -4.06 -19.72 -1.25
CA PHE A 316 -4.70 -19.24 -0.03
C PHE A 316 -6.19 -19.53 -0.01
N VAL A 317 -6.71 -19.62 1.20
CA VAL A 317 -8.15 -19.62 1.50
C VAL A 317 -8.41 -18.68 2.65
N LYS A 318 -9.51 -17.94 2.56
CA LYS A 318 -9.96 -17.00 3.59
C LYS A 318 -11.44 -17.12 3.82
N ALA A 319 -11.87 -17.02 5.08
CA ALA A 319 -13.27 -16.98 5.47
C ALA A 319 -13.52 -15.80 6.39
N GLY A 320 -14.67 -15.21 6.29
CA GLY A 320 -15.14 -14.12 7.17
C GLY A 320 -16.62 -14.24 7.45
N TYR A 321 -17.03 -13.79 8.62
CA TYR A 321 -18.43 -13.73 9.01
C TYR A 321 -18.67 -12.56 9.95
N ASP A 322 -19.74 -11.81 9.68
CA ASP A 322 -20.17 -10.70 10.51
C ASP A 322 -21.48 -11.08 11.21
N ILE A 323 -21.52 -10.91 12.52
CA ILE A 323 -22.71 -11.12 13.36
C ILE A 323 -22.91 -9.85 14.18
N ASP A 324 -23.96 -9.07 13.90
CA ASP A 324 -24.27 -7.80 14.55
C ASP A 324 -23.06 -6.86 14.49
N LYS A 325 -22.46 -6.53 15.63
CA LYS A 325 -21.27 -5.66 15.73
C LYS A 325 -19.94 -6.42 15.69
N PHE A 326 -19.98 -7.74 15.67
CA PHE A 326 -18.78 -8.58 15.65
C PHE A 326 -18.44 -9.00 14.24
N GLY A 327 -17.14 -8.94 13.91
CA GLY A 327 -16.57 -9.52 12.72
C GLY A 327 -15.56 -10.60 13.08
N PHE A 328 -15.56 -11.71 12.35
CA PHE A 328 -14.62 -12.81 12.51
C PHE A 328 -13.99 -13.14 11.18
N GLY A 329 -12.70 -13.42 11.20
CA GLY A 329 -11.94 -13.82 10.03
C GLY A 329 -10.98 -14.95 10.32
N ALA A 330 -10.77 -15.78 9.32
CA ALA A 330 -9.75 -16.82 9.32
C ALA A 330 -9.08 -16.87 7.96
N GLY A 331 -7.79 -17.17 7.92
CA GLY A 331 -7.04 -17.29 6.69
C GLY A 331 -5.93 -18.33 6.80
N TYR A 332 -5.64 -18.97 5.68
CA TYR A 332 -4.50 -19.86 5.52
C TYR A 332 -3.82 -19.61 4.19
N VAL A 333 -2.50 -19.45 4.23
CA VAL A 333 -1.65 -19.22 3.06
C VAL A 333 -0.51 -20.21 3.10
N GLN A 334 -0.24 -20.87 2.00
CA GLN A 334 0.88 -21.80 1.88
C GLN A 334 1.50 -21.74 0.49
N GLY A 335 2.80 -21.89 0.45
CA GLY A 335 3.52 -21.95 -0.81
C GLY A 335 5.03 -22.05 -0.62
N LYS A 336 5.75 -21.68 -1.64
CA LYS A 336 7.20 -21.70 -1.68
C LYS A 336 7.73 -20.36 -2.12
N GLY A 337 8.83 -19.95 -1.53
CA GLY A 337 9.49 -18.72 -1.90
C GLY A 337 10.94 -18.70 -1.53
N THR A 338 11.69 -17.81 -2.14
CA THR A 338 13.11 -17.62 -1.81
C THR A 338 13.23 -17.06 -0.40
N SER A 339 14.09 -17.66 0.41
CA SER A 339 14.35 -17.20 1.76
C SER A 339 15.51 -16.20 1.78
N TYR A 340 15.30 -15.04 2.37
CA TYR A 340 16.37 -14.06 2.62
C TYR A 340 17.51 -14.65 3.48
N ALA A 341 17.16 -15.45 4.47
CA ALA A 341 18.13 -16.09 5.36
C ALA A 341 18.91 -17.24 4.71
N LEU A 342 18.40 -17.82 3.64
CA LEU A 342 18.94 -19.00 2.99
C LEU A 342 19.37 -18.74 1.54
N GLN A 343 19.63 -17.55 1.19
CA GLN A 343 20.02 -16.89 -0.06
C GLN A 343 19.72 -17.62 -1.41
N GLU A 344 19.57 -18.91 -1.46
CA GLU A 344 19.39 -19.68 -2.70
C GLU A 344 18.35 -20.79 -2.61
N LEU A 345 17.88 -21.10 -1.44
CA LEU A 345 16.95 -22.20 -1.26
C LEU A 345 15.50 -21.73 -1.26
N ARG A 346 14.73 -22.31 -2.14
CA ARG A 346 13.29 -22.15 -2.18
C ARG A 346 12.66 -22.82 -0.96
N ALA A 347 12.22 -22.04 0.01
CA ALA A 347 11.67 -22.51 1.26
C ALA A 347 10.15 -22.63 1.20
N LYS A 348 9.64 -23.74 1.76
CA LYS A 348 8.20 -23.87 2.02
C LYS A 348 7.81 -22.96 3.18
N ARG A 349 6.71 -22.21 3.00
CA ARG A 349 6.19 -21.27 3.99
C ARG A 349 4.69 -21.42 4.11
N SER A 350 4.20 -21.21 5.31
CA SER A 350 2.76 -21.17 5.56
C SER A 350 2.45 -20.15 6.65
N GLU A 351 1.27 -19.58 6.57
CA GLU A 351 0.71 -18.69 7.57
C GLU A 351 -0.75 -19.02 7.77
N TRP A 352 -1.18 -19.06 9.00
CA TRP A 352 -2.59 -19.04 9.34
C TRP A 352 -2.90 -17.81 10.19
N SER A 353 -4.08 -17.27 10.07
CA SER A 353 -4.51 -16.09 10.80
C SER A 353 -5.94 -16.24 11.29
N LEU A 354 -6.18 -15.72 12.47
CA LEU A 354 -7.51 -15.53 13.03
C LEU A 354 -7.63 -14.07 13.43
N ASP A 355 -8.75 -13.46 13.15
CA ASP A 355 -9.04 -12.11 13.57
C ASP A 355 -10.49 -11.99 14.05
N ALA A 356 -10.69 -11.03 14.94
CA ALA A 356 -11.98 -10.63 15.44
C ALA A 356 -12.02 -9.11 15.55
N SER A 357 -13.15 -8.53 15.29
CA SER A 357 -13.38 -7.10 15.44
C SER A 357 -14.69 -6.84 16.16
N TYR A 358 -14.76 -5.72 16.84
CA TYR A 358 -15.98 -5.23 17.47
C TYR A 358 -16.20 -3.76 17.12
N LYS A 359 -17.30 -3.49 16.45
CA LYS A 359 -17.69 -2.15 16.06
C LYS A 359 -18.56 -1.55 17.15
N TYR A 360 -17.93 -0.85 18.08
CA TYR A 360 -18.62 -0.20 19.19
C TYR A 360 -19.59 0.88 18.70
N SER A 361 -19.13 1.70 17.74
CA SER A 361 -19.93 2.75 17.12
C SER A 361 -19.46 2.98 15.68
N LYS A 362 -20.12 3.90 14.96
CA LYS A 362 -19.66 4.31 13.62
C LYS A 362 -18.25 4.90 13.62
N LYS A 363 -17.78 5.40 14.77
CA LYS A 363 -16.48 6.07 14.92
C LYS A 363 -15.42 5.25 15.63
N LEU A 364 -15.78 4.15 16.30
CA LEU A 364 -14.84 3.37 17.11
C LEU A 364 -14.99 1.87 16.83
N THR A 365 -13.89 1.25 16.43
CA THR A 365 -13.74 -0.19 16.21
C THR A 365 -12.52 -0.72 16.96
N PHE A 366 -12.69 -1.86 17.59
CA PHE A 366 -11.64 -2.63 18.25
C PHE A 366 -11.22 -3.84 17.42
#